data_5baf6922f1f2700f5c66e113f4605a1b
#
_entry.id   5baf6922f1f2700f5c66e113f4605a1b
#
_cell.length_a   1.000
_cell.length_b   1.000
_cell.length_c   1.000
_cell.angle_alpha   90.00
_cell.angle_beta   90.00
_cell.angle_gamma   90.00
#
_symmetry.space_group_name_H-M   'P 1'
#
loop_
_entity.id
_entity.type
_entity.pdbx_description
1 polymer ?
#
loop_
_entity_poly.entity_id
_entity_poly.type
_entity_poly.pdbx_seq_one_letter_code
_entity_poly.pdbx_strand_id
1 'polypeptide(L)'
;MLNKIFIMGRLTRDPELRHTGNGTAVASFSLAVDRDYKGQSGEKETDFIDVVAWRATAEFVAKYFNKGRMAVVEGRLQIRDWTDKEGGKRRSAEVIADNVYFGDSKPKDGGEEDDIPAYTGALDSFAVPDGFTPDFGGESGEMPF
;
A
#
# COMPACT_ATOMS: atom_id res chain seq x y z
N MET A 1 -12.67 -20.92 0.83
CA MET A 1 -13.04 -19.60 0.28
C MET A 1 -11.91 -18.62 0.52
N LEU A 2 -11.65 -17.73 -0.42
CA LEU A 2 -10.58 -16.74 -0.34
C LEU A 2 -11.19 -15.33 -0.32
N ASN A 3 -10.73 -14.48 0.62
CA ASN A 3 -11.06 -13.07 0.69
C ASN A 3 -9.78 -12.32 1.11
N LYS A 4 -9.02 -11.87 0.13
CA LYS A 4 -7.79 -11.11 0.30
C LYS A 4 -7.78 -9.93 -0.63
N ILE A 5 -7.31 -8.81 -0.14
CA ILE A 5 -7.18 -7.56 -0.86
C ILE A 5 -5.82 -6.94 -0.56
N PHE A 6 -5.19 -6.37 -1.58
CA PHE A 6 -3.95 -5.61 -1.49
C PHE A 6 -4.21 -4.24 -2.11
N ILE A 7 -3.98 -3.19 -1.35
CA ILE A 7 -4.24 -1.82 -1.77
C ILE A 7 -3.03 -0.96 -1.44
N MET A 8 -2.64 -0.12 -2.38
CA MET A 8 -1.64 0.91 -2.16
C MET A 8 -2.25 2.28 -2.44
N GLY A 9 -2.13 3.20 -1.50
CA GLY A 9 -2.70 4.54 -1.63
C GLY A 9 -2.17 5.50 -0.57
N ARG A 10 -2.57 6.77 -0.66
CA ARG A 10 -2.18 7.80 0.29
C ARG A 10 -3.27 8.00 1.34
N LEU A 11 -2.86 8.17 2.59
CA LEU A 11 -3.80 8.51 3.65
C LEU A 11 -4.41 9.90 3.38
N THR A 12 -5.74 9.98 3.43
CA THR A 12 -6.48 11.24 3.23
C THR A 12 -6.53 12.10 4.50
N ARG A 13 -6.35 11.45 5.66
CA ARG A 13 -6.34 12.05 7.00
C ARG A 13 -5.46 11.24 7.92
N ASP A 14 -5.16 11.80 9.09
CA ASP A 14 -4.46 11.06 10.13
C ASP A 14 -5.32 9.90 10.62
N PRO A 15 -4.71 8.74 10.94
CA PRO A 15 -5.43 7.61 11.51
C PRO A 15 -6.07 7.97 12.86
N GLU A 16 -7.33 7.63 13.01
CA GLU A 16 -8.06 7.83 14.26
C GLU A 16 -7.98 6.57 15.11
N LEU A 17 -7.19 6.63 16.19
CA LEU A 17 -7.05 5.55 17.15
C LEU A 17 -8.13 5.65 18.23
N ARG A 18 -8.86 4.59 18.43
CA ARG A 18 -9.84 4.42 19.50
C ARG A 18 -9.61 3.11 20.24
N HIS A 19 -10.17 3.00 21.43
CA HIS A 19 -10.20 1.75 22.19
C HIS A 19 -11.65 1.33 22.41
N THR A 20 -11.91 0.05 22.19
CA THR A 20 -13.23 -0.55 22.49
C THR A 20 -13.43 -0.63 24.00
N GLY A 21 -14.67 -0.92 24.44
CA GLY A 21 -14.98 -1.11 25.86
C GLY A 21 -14.10 -2.16 26.56
N ASN A 22 -13.54 -3.11 25.82
CA ASN A 22 -12.62 -4.14 26.30
C ASN A 22 -11.13 -3.72 26.24
N GLY A 23 -10.83 -2.45 25.89
CA GLY A 23 -9.47 -1.95 25.76
C GLY A 23 -8.74 -2.34 24.47
N THR A 24 -9.43 -2.92 23.49
CA THR A 24 -8.82 -3.29 22.21
C THR A 24 -8.64 -2.05 21.34
N ALA A 25 -7.40 -1.83 20.86
CA ALA A 25 -7.07 -0.73 19.95
C ALA A 25 -7.69 -0.96 18.56
N VAL A 26 -8.30 0.10 18.02
CA VAL A 26 -8.87 0.15 16.66
C VAL A 26 -8.45 1.46 16.02
N ALA A 27 -7.88 1.41 14.82
CA ALA A 27 -7.56 2.59 14.04
C ALA A 27 -8.36 2.61 12.74
N SER A 28 -8.98 3.75 12.44
CA SER A 28 -9.72 3.99 11.21
C SER A 28 -9.02 5.06 10.39
N PHE A 29 -8.84 4.79 9.12
CA PHE A 29 -8.26 5.73 8.16
C PHE A 29 -8.81 5.47 6.76
N SER A 30 -8.60 6.39 5.83
CA SER A 30 -9.05 6.27 4.45
C SER A 30 -7.88 6.46 3.50
N LEU A 31 -7.80 5.63 2.48
CA LEU A 31 -6.80 5.68 1.43
C LEU A 31 -7.38 6.25 0.15
N ALA A 32 -6.68 7.21 -0.45
CA ALA A 32 -6.89 7.65 -1.81
C ALA A 32 -6.07 6.77 -2.76
N VAL A 33 -6.76 6.05 -3.63
CA VAL A 33 -6.19 5.12 -4.60
C VAL A 33 -6.55 5.60 -6.00
N ASP A 34 -5.56 6.03 -6.76
CA ASP A 34 -5.78 6.48 -8.13
C ASP A 34 -6.01 5.29 -9.04
N ARG A 35 -7.00 5.39 -9.93
CA ARG A 35 -7.24 4.39 -10.96
C ARG A 35 -6.16 4.44 -12.04
N ASP A 36 -5.76 3.27 -12.54
CA ASP A 36 -4.70 3.17 -13.55
C ASP A 36 -5.11 3.74 -14.92
N TYR A 37 -6.41 3.83 -15.17
CA TYR A 37 -6.97 4.38 -16.42
C TYR A 37 -7.58 5.75 -16.21
N LYS A 38 -7.59 6.56 -17.25
CA LYS A 38 -8.28 7.84 -17.29
C LYS A 38 -9.74 7.62 -17.64
N GLY A 39 -10.65 8.31 -16.93
CA GLY A 39 -12.06 8.35 -17.27
C GLY A 39 -12.32 8.99 -18.64
N GLN A 40 -13.58 8.99 -19.07
CA GLN A 40 -13.98 9.60 -20.36
C GLN A 40 -13.66 11.09 -20.45
N SER A 41 -13.53 11.79 -19.31
CA SER A 41 -13.12 13.20 -19.24
C SER A 41 -11.61 13.43 -19.44
N GLY A 42 -10.81 12.36 -19.52
CA GLY A 42 -9.34 12.45 -19.59
C GLY A 42 -8.65 12.71 -18.25
N GLU A 43 -9.41 12.85 -17.16
CA GLU A 43 -8.89 13.02 -15.80
C GLU A 43 -8.75 11.67 -15.10
N LYS A 44 -7.79 11.60 -14.16
CA LYS A 44 -7.64 10.43 -13.29
C LYS A 44 -8.72 10.47 -12.23
N GLU A 45 -9.43 9.38 -12.08
CA GLU A 45 -10.36 9.16 -11.00
C GLU A 45 -9.64 8.54 -9.80
N THR A 46 -10.05 8.93 -8.60
CA THR A 46 -9.50 8.43 -7.34
C THR A 46 -10.60 7.76 -6.54
N ASP A 47 -10.36 6.55 -6.10
CA ASP A 47 -11.22 5.84 -5.18
C ASP A 47 -10.80 6.09 -3.73
N PHE A 48 -11.77 6.36 -2.86
CA PHE A 48 -11.54 6.53 -1.42
C PHE A 48 -11.99 5.27 -0.71
N ILE A 49 -11.05 4.58 -0.07
CA ILE A 49 -11.26 3.26 0.52
C ILE A 49 -11.07 3.36 2.02
N ASP A 50 -12.10 3.02 2.78
CA ASP A 50 -12.03 3.00 4.24
C ASP A 50 -11.34 1.71 4.73
N VAL A 51 -10.40 1.91 5.63
CA VAL A 51 -9.58 0.85 6.22
C VAL A 51 -9.69 0.88 7.72
N VAL A 52 -9.85 -0.30 8.31
CA VAL A 52 -9.89 -0.50 9.77
C VAL A 52 -8.78 -1.47 10.17
N ALA A 53 -7.93 -1.03 11.08
CA ALA A 53 -6.89 -1.85 11.67
C ALA A 53 -7.22 -2.16 13.14
N TRP A 54 -6.80 -3.32 13.63
CA TRP A 54 -7.07 -3.80 14.97
C TRP A 54 -5.79 -4.10 15.75
N ARG A 55 -5.83 -3.96 17.07
CA ARG A 55 -4.77 -4.36 18.01
C ARG A 55 -3.42 -3.73 17.66
N ALA A 56 -2.37 -4.53 17.56
CA ALA A 56 -1.01 -4.07 17.27
C ALA A 56 -0.90 -3.33 15.92
N THR A 57 -1.64 -3.75 14.90
CA THR A 57 -1.69 -3.06 13.59
C THR A 57 -2.30 -1.65 13.75
N ALA A 58 -3.32 -1.49 14.58
CA ALA A 58 -3.94 -0.19 14.86
C ALA A 58 -2.95 0.77 15.54
N GLU A 59 -2.24 0.29 16.55
CA GLU A 59 -1.23 1.08 17.27
C GLU A 59 -0.06 1.45 16.36
N PHE A 60 0.39 0.52 15.53
CA PHE A 60 1.43 0.76 14.54
C PHE A 60 1.05 1.85 13.55
N VAL A 61 -0.16 1.76 12.96
CA VAL A 61 -0.63 2.76 12.00
C VAL A 61 -0.79 4.12 12.65
N ALA A 62 -1.39 4.20 13.84
CA ALA A 62 -1.56 5.45 14.56
C ALA A 62 -0.24 6.13 14.93
N LYS A 63 0.81 5.34 15.18
CA LYS A 63 2.13 5.85 15.58
C LYS A 63 2.96 6.33 14.40
N TYR A 64 2.90 5.64 13.26
CA TYR A 64 3.86 5.83 12.18
C TYR A 64 3.28 6.42 10.89
N PHE A 65 1.96 6.48 10.76
CA PHE A 65 1.30 7.01 9.59
C PHE A 65 0.59 8.32 9.89
N ASN A 66 0.62 9.24 8.95
CA ASN A 66 -0.09 10.50 8.97
C ASN A 66 -0.67 10.81 7.60
N LYS A 67 -1.47 11.87 7.53
CA LYS A 67 -2.07 12.36 6.28
C LYS A 67 -1.03 12.51 5.18
N GLY A 68 -1.34 12.02 3.99
CA GLY A 68 -0.52 12.13 2.78
C GLY A 68 0.54 11.03 2.63
N ARG A 69 0.81 10.24 3.66
CA ARG A 69 1.77 9.15 3.58
C ARG A 69 1.25 8.00 2.73
N MET A 70 2.14 7.39 1.96
CA MET A 70 1.83 6.21 1.16
C MET A 70 1.84 4.97 2.04
N ALA A 71 0.75 4.20 1.99
CA ALA A 71 0.62 2.93 2.69
C ALA A 71 0.27 1.79 1.73
N VAL A 72 0.81 0.62 1.99
CA VAL A 72 0.40 -0.64 1.38
C VAL A 72 -0.35 -1.44 2.43
N VAL A 73 -1.61 -1.75 2.16
CA VAL A 73 -2.49 -2.48 3.07
C VAL A 73 -2.77 -3.86 2.51
N GLU A 74 -2.50 -4.87 3.30
CA GLU A 74 -2.94 -6.24 3.08
C GLU A 74 -4.08 -6.55 4.06
N GLY A 75 -5.16 -7.10 3.55
CA GLY A 75 -6.30 -7.41 4.41
C GLY A 75 -7.41 -8.18 3.70
N ARG A 76 -8.61 -8.01 4.19
CA ARG A 76 -9.83 -8.60 3.61
C ARG A 76 -10.93 -7.55 3.48
N LEU A 77 -11.78 -7.70 2.49
CA LEU A 77 -12.97 -6.88 2.34
C LEU A 77 -14.05 -7.36 3.32
N GLN A 78 -14.63 -6.42 4.05
CA GLN A 78 -15.78 -6.66 4.91
C GLN A 78 -16.93 -5.75 4.51
N ILE A 79 -18.09 -6.34 4.32
CA ILE A 79 -19.33 -5.62 4.08
C ILE A 79 -20.12 -5.58 5.38
N ARG A 80 -20.55 -4.37 5.77
CA ARG A 80 -21.36 -4.16 6.96
C ARG A 80 -22.65 -3.46 6.58
N ASP A 81 -23.76 -4.07 6.94
CA ASP A 81 -25.08 -3.46 6.81
C ASP A 81 -25.40 -2.66 8.09
N TRP A 82 -25.89 -1.44 7.92
CA TRP A 82 -26.30 -0.59 9.03
C TRP A 82 -27.56 0.19 8.64
N THR A 83 -28.31 0.65 9.63
CA THR A 83 -29.52 1.42 9.43
C THR A 83 -29.24 2.87 9.79
N ASP A 84 -29.60 3.80 8.89
CA ASP A 84 -29.48 5.21 9.16
C ASP A 84 -30.58 5.70 10.12
N LYS A 85 -30.49 6.97 10.54
CA LYS A 85 -31.45 7.57 11.49
C LYS A 85 -32.86 7.68 10.94
N GLU A 86 -33.04 7.58 9.63
CA GLU A 86 -34.32 7.64 8.94
C GLU A 86 -34.91 6.24 8.66
N GLY A 87 -34.25 5.18 9.14
CA GLY A 87 -34.68 3.79 8.95
C GLY A 87 -34.25 3.17 7.62
N GLY A 88 -33.44 3.87 6.82
CA GLY A 88 -32.89 3.37 5.56
C GLY A 88 -31.79 2.35 5.79
N LYS A 89 -31.85 1.19 5.13
CA LYS A 89 -30.77 0.20 5.13
C LYS A 89 -29.61 0.69 4.28
N ARG A 90 -28.43 0.78 4.86
CA ARG A 90 -27.19 1.20 4.22
C ARG A 90 -26.16 0.07 4.28
N ARG A 91 -25.26 0.08 3.32
CA ARG A 91 -24.17 -0.89 3.24
C ARG A 91 -22.85 -0.15 3.12
N SER A 92 -21.91 -0.46 4.00
CA SER A 92 -20.54 0.05 3.96
C SER A 92 -19.58 -1.07 3.59
N ALA A 93 -18.65 -0.78 2.70
CA ALA A 93 -17.54 -1.66 2.37
C ALA A 93 -16.29 -1.12 3.06
N GLU A 94 -15.64 -1.94 3.87
CA GLU A 94 -14.45 -1.60 4.63
C GLU A 94 -13.37 -2.65 4.38
N VAL A 95 -12.11 -2.25 4.37
CA VAL A 95 -10.98 -3.18 4.35
C VAL A 95 -10.48 -3.37 5.77
N ILE A 96 -10.54 -4.59 6.26
CA ILE A 96 -9.93 -4.94 7.55
C ILE A 96 -8.47 -5.28 7.29
N ALA A 97 -7.57 -4.42 7.77
CA ALA A 97 -6.13 -4.58 7.58
C ALA A 97 -5.58 -5.70 8.48
N ASP A 98 -4.92 -6.66 7.87
CA ASP A 98 -4.10 -7.65 8.56
C ASP A 98 -2.69 -7.10 8.77
N ASN A 99 -2.11 -6.52 7.72
CA ASN A 99 -0.78 -5.87 7.74
C ASN A 99 -0.81 -4.53 7.01
N VAL A 100 0.03 -3.60 7.46
CA VAL A 100 0.24 -2.30 6.81
C VAL A 100 1.73 -2.05 6.67
N TYR A 101 2.16 -1.66 5.48
CA TYR A 101 3.56 -1.41 5.14
C TYR A 101 3.73 0.01 4.62
N PHE A 102 4.93 0.57 4.76
CA PHE A 102 5.27 1.85 4.14
C PHE A 102 5.41 1.68 2.63
N GLY A 103 4.71 2.52 1.87
CA GLY A 103 4.80 2.57 0.42
C GLY A 103 5.75 3.66 -0.10
N ASP A 104 6.31 4.47 0.80
CA ASP A 104 7.24 5.56 0.50
C ASP A 104 8.43 5.54 1.46
N SER A 105 9.50 6.23 1.06
CA SER A 105 10.62 6.50 1.93
C SER A 105 10.20 7.46 3.06
N LYS A 106 10.82 7.34 4.23
CA LYS A 106 10.63 8.29 5.33
C LYS A 106 10.87 9.72 4.78
N PRO A 107 9.98 10.69 5.04
CA PRO A 107 10.27 12.07 4.71
C PRO A 107 11.60 12.45 5.36
N LYS A 108 12.54 12.98 4.60
CA LYS A 108 13.73 13.63 5.16
C LYS A 108 13.21 14.86 5.90
N ASP A 109 13.12 14.78 7.23
CA ASP A 109 13.09 15.98 8.06
C ASP A 109 14.37 16.73 7.74
N GLY A 110 14.24 18.01 7.30
CA GLY A 110 15.37 18.83 6.86
C GLY A 110 16.42 18.94 7.95
N GLY A 111 17.58 18.34 7.69
CA GLY A 111 18.74 18.45 8.54
C GLY A 111 19.60 17.19 8.50
N GLU A 112 20.69 17.30 7.76
CA GLU A 112 21.82 16.42 7.52
C GLU A 112 21.64 15.58 6.24
N GLU A 113 22.37 16.05 5.23
CA GLU A 113 22.83 15.27 4.12
C GLU A 113 23.70 14.13 4.69
N ASP A 114 23.06 13.02 5.06
CA ASP A 114 23.80 11.77 5.09
C ASP A 114 24.18 11.50 3.63
N ASP A 115 25.43 11.80 3.32
CA ASP A 115 26.16 11.29 2.18
C ASP A 115 25.84 9.79 2.08
N ILE A 116 24.85 9.45 1.27
CA ILE A 116 24.78 8.11 0.73
C ILE A 116 26.02 8.06 -0.15
N PRO A 117 27.06 7.30 0.22
CA PRO A 117 28.18 7.15 -0.67
C PRO A 117 27.58 6.69 -1.98
N ALA A 118 27.73 7.52 -3.02
CA ALA A 118 27.42 7.14 -4.37
C ALA A 118 28.08 5.77 -4.54
N TYR A 119 27.26 4.73 -4.69
CA TYR A 119 27.74 3.43 -5.05
C TYR A 119 28.27 3.56 -6.48
N THR A 120 29.42 4.21 -6.60
CA THR A 120 30.32 4.03 -7.71
C THR A 120 30.90 2.63 -7.48
N GLY A 121 29.96 1.65 -7.48
CA GLY A 121 30.30 0.26 -7.48
C GLY A 121 31.17 0.04 -8.69
N ALA A 122 32.42 -0.16 -8.40
CA ALA A 122 33.33 -0.78 -9.32
C ALA A 122 32.65 -2.03 -9.90
N LEU A 123 32.00 -1.85 -11.06
CA LEU A 123 31.66 -2.94 -11.96
C LEU A 123 32.94 -3.56 -12.56
N ASP A 124 34.13 -3.11 -12.06
CA ASP A 124 35.43 -3.50 -12.56
C ASP A 124 36.05 -4.71 -11.85
N SER A 125 35.34 -5.39 -10.97
CA SER A 125 35.91 -6.58 -10.30
C SER A 125 35.09 -7.86 -10.37
N PHE A 126 34.04 -7.93 -11.19
CA PHE A 126 33.54 -9.21 -11.65
C PHE A 126 34.38 -9.66 -12.85
N ALA A 127 35.56 -10.21 -12.56
CA ALA A 127 36.25 -11.06 -13.52
C ALA A 127 35.31 -12.22 -13.85
N VAL A 128 34.64 -12.10 -15.00
CA VAL A 128 33.95 -13.25 -15.59
C VAL A 128 35.02 -14.33 -15.79
N PRO A 129 34.88 -15.54 -15.23
CA PRO A 129 35.85 -16.59 -15.49
C PRO A 129 35.97 -16.81 -17.00
N ASP A 130 37.20 -16.82 -17.51
CA ASP A 130 37.48 -17.16 -18.90
C ASP A 130 36.79 -18.49 -19.25
N GLY A 131 35.79 -18.44 -20.11
CA GLY A 131 35.00 -19.60 -20.52
C GLY A 131 33.49 -19.49 -20.45
N PHE A 132 32.95 -18.39 -19.86
CA PHE A 132 31.51 -18.12 -19.92
C PHE A 132 31.17 -17.29 -21.18
N THR A 133 30.91 -17.94 -22.28
CA THR A 133 30.24 -17.35 -23.42
C THR A 133 28.73 -17.55 -23.18
N PRO A 134 27.93 -16.47 -22.98
CA PRO A 134 26.49 -16.61 -23.00
C PRO A 134 26.11 -16.99 -24.44
N ASP A 135 25.66 -18.23 -24.60
CA ASP A 135 25.10 -18.69 -25.87
C ASP A 135 23.72 -18.00 -26.05
N PHE A 136 23.71 -16.87 -26.74
CA PHE A 136 22.52 -16.30 -27.31
C PHE A 136 22.24 -17.03 -28.62
N GLY A 137 22.08 -18.36 -28.55
CA GLY A 137 21.60 -19.17 -29.66
C GLY A 137 20.30 -18.59 -30.17
N GLY A 138 20.39 -17.85 -31.26
CA GLY A 138 19.24 -17.38 -31.99
C GLY A 138 18.48 -18.56 -32.57
N GLU A 139 17.49 -19.01 -31.85
CA GLU A 139 16.44 -19.82 -32.44
C GLU A 139 15.19 -18.97 -32.48
N SER A 140 14.89 -18.49 -33.69
CA SER A 140 13.60 -17.90 -34.01
C SER A 140 12.52 -19.00 -33.99
N GLY A 141 12.16 -19.37 -32.75
CA GLY A 141 11.00 -20.21 -32.51
C GLY A 141 9.76 -19.34 -32.49
N GLU A 142 8.91 -19.52 -33.51
CA GLU A 142 7.54 -19.05 -33.48
C GLU A 142 6.89 -19.45 -32.17
N MET A 143 6.37 -18.47 -31.44
CA MET A 143 5.55 -18.76 -30.26
C MET A 143 4.23 -19.38 -30.72
N PRO A 144 3.83 -20.53 -30.16
CA PRO A 144 2.58 -21.16 -30.48
C PRO A 144 1.44 -20.53 -29.69
N PHE A 145 1.01 -19.38 -30.15
CA PHE A 145 -0.31 -18.80 -29.79
C PHE A 145 -0.91 -18.14 -31.01
#